data_3c612643c48296bfe82767a705843d7c
#
_entry.id   3c612643c48296bfe82767a705843d7c
#
_cell.length_a   1.000
_cell.length_b   1.000
_cell.length_c   1.000
_cell.angle_alpha   90.00
_cell.angle_beta   90.00
_cell.angle_gamma   90.00
#
_symmetry.space_group_name_H-M   'P 1'
#
loop_
_entity.id
_entity.type
_entity.pdbx_description
1 polymer ?
#
loop_
_entity_poly.entity_id
_entity_poly.type
_entity_poly.pdbx_seq_one_letter_code
_entity_poly.pdbx_strand_id
1 'polypeptide(L)'
;MITKFEIKSHDGPGRIGKLEGEPTPKIFFKKDMKIAPNEGSAYNIDREIAEFNVRETVRMAHENIDECNVAVIQGSKYIDLRIRCLKELEEIGYSIFIIANGDALLTNPKELVEIVVSLKKEAKKTSCFIFSFAELSFMPILTYMGIDGFLADSTNYYSHLNVLQTPTKSYDLNIYPIYDEITQDELEKKNLENMEFVIREIHAHMKNRSLRNLVEERSGTTPQNVSTLKILDRTSMDYLLEYTQLF
;
A
#
# COMPACT_ATOMS: atom_id res chain seq x y z
N MET A 1 23.65 3.29 0.51
CA MET A 1 23.57 2.28 -0.58
C MET A 1 22.29 2.55 -1.36
N ILE A 2 22.36 2.87 -2.67
CA ILE A 2 21.16 3.20 -3.46
C ILE A 2 20.41 1.89 -3.70
N THR A 3 19.28 1.74 -3.02
CA THR A 3 18.39 0.59 -3.25
C THR A 3 17.75 0.74 -4.62
N LYS A 4 18.04 -0.21 -5.51
CA LYS A 4 17.56 -0.15 -6.90
C LYS A 4 16.28 -0.94 -7.05
N PHE A 5 15.20 -0.24 -7.41
CA PHE A 5 13.96 -0.86 -7.85
C PHE A 5 13.98 -1.04 -9.38
N GLU A 6 13.92 -2.28 -9.84
CA GLU A 6 13.94 -2.63 -11.26
C GLU A 6 12.53 -3.01 -11.72
N ILE A 7 11.95 -2.22 -12.60
CA ILE A 7 10.64 -2.52 -13.21
C ILE A 7 10.87 -3.42 -14.41
N LYS A 8 10.16 -4.54 -14.48
CA LYS A 8 10.25 -5.53 -15.58
C LYS A 8 9.07 -5.46 -16.54
N SER A 9 7.87 -5.30 -16.01
CA SER A 9 6.65 -5.24 -16.82
C SER A 9 5.54 -4.51 -16.05
N HIS A 10 4.50 -4.14 -16.79
CA HIS A 10 3.29 -3.52 -16.27
C HIS A 10 2.06 -4.38 -16.61
N ASP A 11 1.04 -4.33 -15.74
CA ASP A 11 -0.34 -4.75 -16.03
C ASP A 11 -1.26 -3.63 -15.54
N GLY A 12 -1.65 -2.72 -16.47
CA GLY A 12 -2.10 -1.39 -16.13
C GLY A 12 -1.01 -0.62 -15.36
N PRO A 13 -1.34 0.26 -14.41
CA PRO A 13 -0.36 0.91 -13.53
C PRO A 13 0.38 -0.03 -12.57
N GLY A 14 -0.15 -1.24 -12.35
CA GLY A 14 0.52 -2.28 -11.56
C GLY A 14 1.85 -2.71 -12.16
N ARG A 15 2.88 -2.95 -11.33
CA ARG A 15 4.24 -3.21 -11.76
C ARG A 15 4.78 -4.53 -11.22
N ILE A 16 5.32 -5.36 -12.11
CA ILE A 16 6.21 -6.46 -11.73
C ILE A 16 7.63 -5.92 -11.78
N GLY A 17 8.35 -6.04 -10.68
CA GLY A 17 9.72 -5.58 -10.58
C GLY A 17 10.58 -6.46 -9.68
N LYS A 18 11.76 -5.96 -9.36
CA LYS A 18 12.63 -6.49 -8.31
C LYS A 18 13.12 -5.36 -7.43
N LEU A 19 12.98 -5.55 -6.13
CA LEU A 19 13.59 -4.70 -5.13
C LEU A 19 14.65 -5.53 -4.39
N GLU A 20 15.92 -5.12 -4.48
CA GLU A 20 17.07 -5.86 -3.89
C GLU A 20 17.13 -7.35 -4.31
N GLY A 21 16.72 -7.62 -5.55
CA GLY A 21 16.70 -8.98 -6.10
C GLY A 21 15.39 -9.74 -5.89
N GLU A 22 14.57 -9.32 -4.92
CA GLU A 22 13.30 -9.94 -4.58
C GLU A 22 12.16 -9.44 -5.48
N PRO A 23 11.23 -10.31 -5.91
CA PRO A 23 10.11 -9.91 -6.77
C PRO A 23 9.12 -9.02 -6.03
N THR A 24 8.53 -8.05 -6.77
CA THR A 24 7.44 -7.20 -6.32
C THR A 24 6.20 -7.40 -7.20
N PRO A 25 4.97 -7.20 -6.69
CA PRO A 25 4.60 -6.81 -5.30
C PRO A 25 5.00 -7.85 -4.24
N LYS A 26 5.31 -7.40 -3.01
CA LYS A 26 5.68 -8.32 -1.91
C LYS A 26 5.19 -7.84 -0.55
N ILE A 27 5.27 -8.74 0.43
CA ILE A 27 5.05 -8.42 1.84
C ILE A 27 6.35 -7.90 2.44
N PHE A 28 6.27 -6.84 3.22
CA PHE A 28 7.37 -6.27 3.96
C PHE A 28 7.13 -6.39 5.47
N PHE A 29 8.17 -6.75 6.19
CA PHE A 29 8.18 -6.78 7.65
C PHE A 29 8.98 -5.59 8.17
N LYS A 30 8.39 -4.78 9.05
CA LYS A 30 9.07 -3.60 9.61
C LYS A 30 10.42 -3.92 10.24
N LYS A 31 10.52 -5.08 10.91
CA LYS A 31 11.79 -5.53 11.54
C LYS A 31 12.95 -5.70 10.57
N ASP A 32 12.66 -5.92 9.28
CA ASP A 32 13.66 -6.15 8.23
C ASP A 32 13.96 -4.86 7.43
N MET A 33 13.34 -3.73 7.81
CA MET A 33 13.43 -2.46 7.10
C MET A 33 14.15 -1.42 7.96
N LYS A 34 15.01 -0.62 7.34
CA LYS A 34 15.63 0.55 7.96
C LYS A 34 14.79 1.79 7.61
N ILE A 35 13.72 1.97 8.38
CA ILE A 35 12.78 3.08 8.19
C ILE A 35 13.30 4.32 8.89
N ALA A 36 13.35 5.44 8.16
CA ALA A 36 13.73 6.72 8.73
C ALA A 36 12.74 7.15 9.82
N PRO A 37 13.23 7.77 10.90
CA PRO A 37 12.35 8.38 11.89
C PRO A 37 11.39 9.36 11.21
N ASN A 38 10.16 9.41 11.69
CA ASN A 38 9.14 10.28 11.10
C ASN A 38 8.17 10.75 12.18
N GLU A 39 7.55 11.91 11.95
CA GLU A 39 6.52 12.45 12.83
C GLU A 39 5.15 11.92 12.38
N GLY A 40 4.70 10.87 13.06
CA GLY A 40 3.42 10.23 12.77
C GLY A 40 2.23 11.11 13.15
N SER A 41 1.19 11.11 12.34
CA SER A 41 -0.02 11.86 12.60
C SER A 41 -1.29 11.09 12.31
N ALA A 42 -2.38 11.45 13.01
CA ALA A 42 -3.70 10.96 12.66
C ALA A 42 -4.10 11.49 11.27
N TYR A 43 -4.97 10.74 10.61
CA TYR A 43 -5.42 11.08 9.26
C TYR A 43 -6.18 12.41 9.20
N ASN A 44 -7.09 12.64 10.15
CA ASN A 44 -7.92 13.84 10.21
C ASN A 44 -7.42 14.80 11.29
N ILE A 45 -6.46 15.63 10.93
CA ILE A 45 -5.90 16.70 11.78
C ILE A 45 -5.92 18.03 11.05
N ASP A 46 -5.68 19.11 11.80
CA ASP A 46 -5.58 20.47 11.23
C ASP A 46 -4.35 20.59 10.32
N ARG A 47 -4.47 21.44 9.30
CA ARG A 47 -3.44 21.61 8.27
C ARG A 47 -2.10 22.05 8.84
N GLU A 48 -2.11 22.96 9.79
CA GLU A 48 -0.86 23.47 10.41
C GLU A 48 -0.07 22.34 11.11
N ILE A 49 -0.78 21.43 11.76
CA ILE A 49 -0.16 20.26 12.41
C ILE A 49 0.38 19.30 11.33
N ALA A 50 -0.40 19.08 10.27
CA ALA A 50 0.02 18.22 9.17
C ALA A 50 1.27 18.79 8.46
N GLU A 51 1.35 20.11 8.26
CA GLU A 51 2.52 20.80 7.70
C GLU A 51 3.75 20.68 8.59
N PHE A 52 3.56 20.83 9.91
CA PHE A 52 4.63 20.61 10.89
C PHE A 52 5.16 19.16 10.79
N ASN A 53 4.27 18.17 10.78
CA ASN A 53 4.65 16.76 10.75
C ASN A 53 5.39 16.40 9.45
N VAL A 54 4.98 16.95 8.31
CA VAL A 54 5.71 16.77 7.04
C VAL A 54 7.12 17.36 7.15
N ARG A 55 7.26 18.60 7.63
CA ARG A 55 8.57 19.25 7.77
C ARG A 55 9.50 18.47 8.71
N GLU A 56 9.00 18.02 9.87
CA GLU A 56 9.79 17.24 10.83
C GLU A 56 10.15 15.87 10.28
N THR A 57 9.24 15.20 9.57
CA THR A 57 9.49 13.92 8.89
C THR A 57 10.64 14.08 7.88
N VAL A 58 10.59 15.10 7.02
CA VAL A 58 11.62 15.35 6.02
C VAL A 58 12.96 15.69 6.69
N ARG A 59 12.96 16.51 7.76
CA ARG A 59 14.17 16.84 8.52
C ARG A 59 14.82 15.59 9.12
N MET A 60 14.02 14.76 9.81
CA MET A 60 14.53 13.52 10.42
C MET A 60 15.03 12.53 9.36
N ALA A 61 14.32 12.41 8.24
CA ALA A 61 14.74 11.56 7.13
C ALA A 61 16.09 12.04 6.53
N HIS A 62 16.28 13.35 6.38
CA HIS A 62 17.55 13.92 5.90
C HIS A 62 18.71 13.61 6.85
N GLU A 63 18.50 13.71 8.16
CA GLU A 63 19.52 13.41 9.16
C GLU A 63 19.92 11.93 9.21
N ASN A 64 19.06 11.01 8.70
CA ASN A 64 19.25 9.57 8.80
C ASN A 64 19.43 8.87 7.42
N ILE A 65 19.73 9.61 6.35
CA ILE A 65 19.82 9.04 4.99
C ILE A 65 20.92 7.98 4.85
N ASP A 66 22.00 8.09 5.59
CA ASP A 66 23.11 7.14 5.54
C ASP A 66 22.78 5.82 6.25
N GLU A 67 21.85 5.82 7.20
CA GLU A 67 21.47 4.66 8.00
C GLU A 67 20.15 4.00 7.54
N CYS A 68 19.26 4.79 6.92
CA CYS A 68 17.92 4.38 6.54
C CYS A 68 17.75 4.36 5.01
N ASN A 69 16.97 3.40 4.51
CA ASN A 69 16.70 3.27 3.07
C ASN A 69 15.21 3.40 2.73
N VAL A 70 14.36 3.54 3.73
CA VAL A 70 12.91 3.67 3.58
C VAL A 70 12.44 4.93 4.28
N ALA A 71 11.59 5.72 3.63
CA ALA A 71 10.96 6.89 4.24
C ALA A 71 9.43 6.77 4.28
N VAL A 72 8.80 7.52 5.18
CA VAL A 72 7.34 7.52 5.34
C VAL A 72 6.77 8.81 4.75
N ILE A 73 5.81 8.70 3.84
CA ILE A 73 5.09 9.84 3.28
C ILE A 73 3.98 10.23 4.24
N GLN A 74 4.19 11.35 4.93
CA GLN A 74 3.23 11.99 5.81
C GLN A 74 2.43 13.06 5.04
N GLY A 75 1.40 13.65 5.67
CA GLY A 75 0.57 14.72 5.10
C GLY A 75 -0.91 14.57 5.38
N SER A 76 -1.30 13.58 6.21
CA SER A 76 -2.68 13.36 6.66
C SER A 76 -3.65 13.28 5.47
N LYS A 77 -4.78 13.99 5.48
CA LYS A 77 -5.75 14.05 4.38
C LYS A 77 -5.36 15.02 3.24
N TYR A 78 -4.27 15.76 3.37
CA TYR A 78 -3.90 16.82 2.42
C TYR A 78 -2.99 16.28 1.32
N ILE A 79 -3.51 16.20 0.10
CA ILE A 79 -2.80 15.64 -1.06
C ILE A 79 -1.56 16.44 -1.39
N ASP A 80 -1.64 17.77 -1.39
CA ASP A 80 -0.52 18.67 -1.66
C ASP A 80 0.63 18.50 -0.65
N LEU A 81 0.31 18.27 0.62
CA LEU A 81 1.32 18.00 1.64
C LEU A 81 1.97 16.61 1.45
N ARG A 82 1.20 15.60 1.04
CA ARG A 82 1.77 14.28 0.72
C ARG A 82 2.69 14.34 -0.51
N ILE A 83 2.30 15.08 -1.55
CA ILE A 83 3.13 15.29 -2.74
C ILE A 83 4.41 16.05 -2.36
N ARG A 84 4.29 17.10 -1.57
CA ARG A 84 5.45 17.86 -1.06
C ARG A 84 6.38 16.94 -0.27
N CYS A 85 5.86 16.17 0.68
CA CYS A 85 6.63 15.21 1.47
C CYS A 85 7.39 14.22 0.55
N LEU A 86 6.69 13.62 -0.42
CA LEU A 86 7.30 12.71 -1.39
C LEU A 86 8.45 13.37 -2.16
N LYS A 87 8.23 14.57 -2.72
CA LYS A 87 9.24 15.27 -3.52
C LYS A 87 10.50 15.61 -2.71
N GLU A 88 10.31 16.17 -1.50
CA GLU A 88 11.41 16.50 -0.61
C GLU A 88 12.20 15.22 -0.19
N LEU A 89 11.53 14.12 0.07
CA LEU A 89 12.18 12.82 0.37
C LEU A 89 12.91 12.24 -0.85
N GLU A 90 12.36 12.39 -2.06
CA GLU A 90 13.04 11.99 -3.31
C GLU A 90 14.27 12.85 -3.62
N GLU A 91 14.26 14.14 -3.25
CA GLU A 91 15.41 15.05 -3.39
C GLU A 91 16.54 14.68 -2.42
N ILE A 92 16.22 14.24 -1.20
CA ILE A 92 17.19 13.71 -0.23
C ILE A 92 17.86 12.43 -0.75
N GLY A 93 17.15 11.62 -1.56
CA GLY A 93 17.69 10.40 -2.15
C GLY A 93 16.93 9.12 -1.82
N TYR A 94 15.82 9.21 -1.09
CA TYR A 94 14.97 8.04 -0.87
C TYR A 94 14.27 7.61 -2.16
N SER A 95 14.04 6.30 -2.26
CA SER A 95 13.33 5.67 -3.39
C SER A 95 12.33 4.59 -2.96
N ILE A 96 12.25 4.29 -1.67
CA ILE A 96 11.30 3.36 -1.09
C ILE A 96 10.46 4.13 -0.07
N PHE A 97 9.14 4.11 -0.27
CA PHE A 97 8.22 4.93 0.51
C PHE A 97 7.09 4.11 1.10
N ILE A 98 6.79 4.33 2.38
CA ILE A 98 5.59 3.85 3.05
C ILE A 98 4.55 4.98 3.01
N ILE A 99 3.35 4.70 2.50
CA ILE A 99 2.22 5.63 2.55
C ILE A 99 1.59 5.55 3.94
N ALA A 100 1.65 6.63 4.72
CA ALA A 100 1.05 6.69 6.05
C ALA A 100 -0.49 6.65 6.03
N ASN A 101 -1.10 6.26 7.16
CA ASN A 101 -2.55 6.23 7.39
C ASN A 101 -3.32 5.28 6.44
N GLY A 102 -2.74 4.13 6.10
CA GLY A 102 -3.36 3.18 5.20
C GLY A 102 -4.73 2.65 5.69
N ASP A 103 -4.87 2.45 7.00
CA ASP A 103 -6.11 2.05 7.66
C ASP A 103 -7.26 3.05 7.43
N ALA A 104 -6.99 4.33 7.65
CA ALA A 104 -7.96 5.40 7.42
C ALA A 104 -8.30 5.55 5.92
N LEU A 105 -7.31 5.39 5.04
CA LEU A 105 -7.51 5.46 3.59
C LEU A 105 -8.43 4.35 3.08
N LEU A 106 -8.34 3.12 3.59
CA LEU A 106 -9.21 2.02 3.18
C LEU A 106 -10.69 2.28 3.50
N THR A 107 -10.98 3.12 4.48
CA THR A 107 -12.37 3.51 4.82
C THR A 107 -12.91 4.66 3.96
N ASN A 108 -12.04 5.33 3.19
CA ASN A 108 -12.35 6.52 2.38
C ASN A 108 -11.99 6.32 0.91
N PRO A 109 -12.80 5.60 0.12
CA PRO A 109 -12.49 5.21 -1.27
C PRO A 109 -12.08 6.36 -2.18
N LYS A 110 -12.72 7.53 -2.03
CA LYS A 110 -12.38 8.71 -2.84
C LYS A 110 -10.97 9.22 -2.53
N GLU A 111 -10.68 9.42 -1.27
CA GLU A 111 -9.38 9.94 -0.82
C GLU A 111 -8.26 8.92 -1.07
N LEU A 112 -8.55 7.61 -0.91
CA LEU A 112 -7.63 6.55 -1.27
C LEU A 112 -7.18 6.65 -2.73
N VAL A 113 -8.14 6.76 -3.66
CA VAL A 113 -7.84 6.86 -5.10
C VAL A 113 -7.09 8.16 -5.39
N GLU A 114 -7.60 9.30 -4.91
CA GLU A 114 -7.00 10.61 -5.16
C GLU A 114 -5.55 10.68 -4.65
N ILE A 115 -5.28 10.21 -3.42
CA ILE A 115 -3.94 10.24 -2.82
C ILE A 115 -2.99 9.29 -3.55
N VAL A 116 -3.37 8.02 -3.73
CA VAL A 116 -2.46 7.03 -4.34
C VAL A 116 -2.14 7.41 -5.79
N VAL A 117 -3.16 7.77 -6.58
CA VAL A 117 -2.94 8.16 -7.99
C VAL A 117 -2.11 9.43 -8.09
N SER A 118 -2.38 10.45 -7.24
CA SER A 118 -1.60 11.69 -7.25
C SER A 118 -0.13 11.45 -6.88
N LEU A 119 0.14 10.67 -5.84
CA LEU A 119 1.51 10.28 -5.49
C LEU A 119 2.20 9.54 -6.63
N LYS A 120 1.51 8.61 -7.28
CA LYS A 120 2.09 7.84 -8.39
C LYS A 120 2.37 8.68 -9.62
N LYS A 121 1.53 9.65 -9.95
CA LYS A 121 1.74 10.59 -11.07
C LYS A 121 2.94 11.51 -10.83
N GLU A 122 3.13 11.92 -9.58
CA GLU A 122 4.18 12.86 -9.21
C GLU A 122 5.54 12.22 -8.89
N ALA A 123 5.56 10.94 -8.55
CA ALA A 123 6.76 10.22 -8.18
C ALA A 123 7.71 9.95 -9.35
N LYS A 124 8.99 9.79 -9.03
CA LYS A 124 9.95 9.22 -9.98
C LYS A 124 9.53 7.79 -10.34
N LYS A 125 9.74 7.40 -11.61
CA LYS A 125 9.34 6.05 -12.09
C LYS A 125 9.98 4.90 -11.29
N THR A 126 11.15 5.14 -10.72
CA THR A 126 11.90 4.17 -9.90
C THR A 126 11.51 4.15 -8.43
N SER A 127 10.56 5.00 -8.00
CA SER A 127 10.09 5.03 -6.61
C SER A 127 9.17 3.85 -6.31
N CYS A 128 9.49 3.10 -5.25
CA CYS A 128 8.75 1.95 -4.77
C CYS A 128 7.78 2.39 -3.66
N PHE A 129 6.52 1.97 -3.74
CA PHE A 129 5.48 2.34 -2.79
C PHE A 129 4.98 1.14 -2.00
N ILE A 130 5.03 1.27 -0.68
CA ILE A 130 4.53 0.29 0.28
C ILE A 130 3.29 0.85 0.96
N PHE A 131 2.20 0.10 0.97
CA PHE A 131 1.00 0.49 1.70
C PHE A 131 1.10 0.08 3.15
N SER A 132 0.88 1.02 4.07
CA SER A 132 1.16 0.83 5.51
C SER A 132 0.21 -0.12 6.22
N PHE A 133 -0.98 -0.37 5.67
CA PHE A 133 -1.98 -1.24 6.27
C PHE A 133 -2.74 -1.99 5.18
N ALA A 134 -2.73 -3.32 5.20
CA ALA A 134 -3.36 -4.13 4.15
C ALA A 134 -4.60 -4.85 4.66
N GLU A 135 -5.71 -4.66 3.98
CA GLU A 135 -6.83 -5.59 3.98
C GLU A 135 -6.73 -6.44 2.72
N LEU A 136 -6.79 -7.77 2.86
CA LEU A 136 -6.40 -8.69 1.78
C LEU A 136 -7.24 -8.52 0.51
N SER A 137 -8.54 -8.23 0.67
CA SER A 137 -9.45 -7.97 -0.46
C SER A 137 -9.10 -6.69 -1.25
N PHE A 138 -8.38 -5.73 -0.62
CA PHE A 138 -7.93 -4.50 -1.26
C PHE A 138 -6.56 -4.63 -1.95
N MET A 139 -5.76 -5.63 -1.63
CA MET A 139 -4.42 -5.75 -2.19
C MET A 139 -4.40 -5.77 -3.73
N PRO A 140 -5.32 -6.46 -4.44
CA PRO A 140 -5.35 -6.44 -5.90
C PRO A 140 -5.58 -5.03 -6.48
N ILE A 141 -6.55 -4.27 -5.96
CA ILE A 141 -6.84 -2.92 -6.47
C ILE A 141 -5.73 -1.93 -6.11
N LEU A 142 -5.13 -2.03 -4.92
CA LEU A 142 -3.97 -1.23 -4.54
C LEU A 142 -2.77 -1.50 -5.46
N THR A 143 -2.49 -2.78 -5.76
CA THR A 143 -1.47 -3.16 -6.75
C THR A 143 -1.80 -2.60 -8.14
N TYR A 144 -3.06 -2.68 -8.56
CA TYR A 144 -3.51 -2.13 -9.84
C TYR A 144 -3.34 -0.61 -9.90
N MET A 145 -3.49 0.12 -8.77
CA MET A 145 -3.15 1.54 -8.66
C MET A 145 -1.64 1.82 -8.60
N GLY A 146 -0.78 0.79 -8.60
CA GLY A 146 0.67 0.93 -8.65
C GLY A 146 1.39 0.82 -7.30
N ILE A 147 0.75 0.25 -6.26
CA ILE A 147 1.42 -0.12 -5.01
C ILE A 147 2.29 -1.36 -5.25
N ASP A 148 3.53 -1.33 -4.75
CA ASP A 148 4.56 -2.35 -4.99
C ASP A 148 4.76 -3.29 -3.81
N GLY A 149 4.12 -3.01 -2.67
CA GLY A 149 4.20 -3.87 -1.51
C GLY A 149 3.29 -3.46 -0.34
N PHE A 150 3.23 -4.33 0.64
CA PHE A 150 2.32 -4.22 1.77
C PHE A 150 3.03 -4.56 3.07
N LEU A 151 2.78 -3.80 4.15
CA LEU A 151 3.28 -4.14 5.47
C LEU A 151 2.49 -5.31 6.06
N ALA A 152 3.21 -6.27 6.66
CA ALA A 152 2.62 -7.42 7.34
C ALA A 152 1.89 -7.08 8.64
N ASP A 153 2.12 -5.90 9.20
CA ASP A 153 1.60 -5.47 10.51
C ASP A 153 0.08 -5.60 10.65
N SER A 154 -0.67 -5.52 9.54
CA SER A 154 -2.12 -5.71 9.56
C SER A 154 -2.52 -7.12 10.01
N THR A 155 -1.70 -8.15 9.74
CA THR A 155 -2.01 -9.54 10.14
C THR A 155 -2.00 -9.68 11.66
N ASN A 156 -1.02 -9.06 12.32
CA ASN A 156 -0.93 -9.01 13.77
C ASN A 156 -2.09 -8.17 14.36
N TYR A 157 -2.34 -6.98 13.81
CA TYR A 157 -3.46 -6.13 14.25
C TYR A 157 -4.80 -6.87 14.22
N TYR A 158 -5.11 -7.53 13.11
CA TYR A 158 -6.36 -8.28 12.98
C TYR A 158 -6.43 -9.52 13.88
N SER A 159 -5.30 -10.17 14.17
CA SER A 159 -5.30 -11.29 15.12
C SER A 159 -5.63 -10.85 16.55
N HIS A 160 -5.17 -9.66 16.96
CA HIS A 160 -5.53 -9.06 18.26
C HIS A 160 -7.02 -8.70 18.36
N LEU A 161 -7.66 -8.38 17.24
CA LEU A 161 -9.10 -8.13 17.18
C LEU A 161 -9.92 -9.40 17.00
N ASN A 162 -9.30 -10.58 17.05
CA ASN A 162 -9.93 -11.88 16.79
C ASN A 162 -10.60 -11.92 15.40
N VAL A 163 -9.92 -11.36 14.38
CA VAL A 163 -10.40 -11.30 13.01
C VAL A 163 -9.57 -12.19 12.09
N LEU A 164 -10.23 -13.12 11.42
CA LEU A 164 -9.66 -13.91 10.33
C LEU A 164 -9.75 -13.12 9.03
N GLN A 165 -8.62 -12.85 8.42
CA GLN A 165 -8.56 -12.29 7.07
C GLN A 165 -8.53 -13.40 6.03
N THR A 166 -9.41 -13.33 5.03
CA THR A 166 -9.36 -14.18 3.83
C THR A 166 -9.18 -13.32 2.58
N PRO A 167 -8.84 -13.91 1.43
CA PRO A 167 -8.66 -13.17 0.19
C PRO A 167 -9.87 -12.32 -0.23
N THR A 168 -11.06 -12.67 0.22
CA THR A 168 -12.31 -12.03 -0.19
C THR A 168 -12.94 -11.15 0.87
N LYS A 169 -12.80 -11.48 2.16
CA LYS A 169 -13.36 -10.68 3.27
C LYS A 169 -12.72 -11.05 4.60
N SER A 170 -12.92 -10.19 5.59
CA SER A 170 -12.52 -10.42 6.97
C SER A 170 -13.70 -10.92 7.80
N TYR A 171 -13.46 -11.85 8.73
CA TYR A 171 -14.46 -12.44 9.61
C TYR A 171 -14.10 -12.14 11.06
N ASP A 172 -14.96 -11.43 11.77
CA ASP A 172 -14.88 -11.32 13.22
C ASP A 172 -15.28 -12.67 13.83
N LEU A 173 -14.34 -13.37 14.44
CA LEU A 173 -14.55 -14.70 14.99
C LEU A 173 -15.42 -14.69 16.26
N ASN A 174 -15.60 -13.52 16.89
CA ASN A 174 -16.55 -13.37 17.98
C ASN A 174 -18.02 -13.45 17.49
N ILE A 175 -18.24 -13.09 16.21
CA ILE A 175 -19.56 -13.13 15.57
C ILE A 175 -19.72 -14.40 14.73
N TYR A 176 -18.64 -14.80 14.05
CA TYR A 176 -18.61 -15.98 13.16
C TYR A 176 -17.60 -17.01 13.70
N PRO A 177 -17.99 -17.90 14.61
CA PRO A 177 -17.09 -18.90 15.23
C PRO A 177 -16.75 -20.00 14.22
N ILE A 178 -15.85 -19.67 13.26
CA ILE A 178 -15.39 -20.59 12.22
C ILE A 178 -14.46 -21.67 12.80
N TYR A 179 -13.79 -21.36 13.91
CA TYR A 179 -12.94 -22.27 14.66
C TYR A 179 -13.50 -22.46 16.05
N ASP A 180 -13.44 -23.69 16.57
CA ASP A 180 -13.86 -23.99 17.96
C ASP A 180 -12.89 -23.32 18.94
N GLU A 181 -11.59 -23.43 18.68
CA GLU A 181 -10.52 -22.75 19.42
C GLU A 181 -9.42 -22.35 18.46
N ILE A 182 -8.91 -21.15 18.59
CA ILE A 182 -7.74 -20.64 17.86
C ILE A 182 -7.00 -19.64 18.75
N THR A 183 -5.69 -19.82 18.89
CA THR A 183 -4.86 -18.83 19.57
C THR A 183 -4.57 -17.64 18.70
N GLN A 184 -4.19 -16.51 19.32
CA GLN A 184 -3.83 -15.30 18.60
C GLN A 184 -2.66 -15.55 17.63
N ASP A 185 -1.63 -16.29 18.06
CA ASP A 185 -0.46 -16.59 17.22
C ASP A 185 -0.83 -17.46 16.02
N GLU A 186 -1.72 -18.44 16.19
CA GLU A 186 -2.23 -19.24 15.08
C GLU A 186 -3.07 -18.42 14.11
N LEU A 187 -3.86 -17.49 14.63
CA LEU A 187 -4.68 -16.60 13.80
C LEU A 187 -3.79 -15.61 13.03
N GLU A 188 -2.76 -15.04 13.65
CA GLU A 188 -1.78 -14.19 12.97
C GLU A 188 -1.08 -14.97 11.84
N LYS A 189 -0.64 -16.19 12.12
CA LYS A 189 -0.02 -17.06 11.12
C LYS A 189 -0.96 -17.34 9.95
N LYS A 190 -2.24 -17.66 10.22
CA LYS A 190 -3.25 -17.87 9.16
C LYS A 190 -3.50 -16.61 8.33
N ASN A 191 -3.57 -15.46 8.98
CA ASN A 191 -3.72 -14.18 8.28
C ASN A 191 -2.52 -13.91 7.37
N LEU A 192 -1.30 -14.19 7.83
CA LEU A 192 -0.09 -14.06 7.02
C LEU A 192 -0.06 -15.06 5.85
N GLU A 193 -0.41 -16.33 6.07
CA GLU A 193 -0.52 -17.33 5.00
C GLU A 193 -1.52 -16.92 3.91
N ASN A 194 -2.65 -16.35 4.32
CA ASN A 194 -3.65 -15.80 3.40
C ASN A 194 -3.13 -14.56 2.66
N MET A 195 -2.38 -13.68 3.32
CA MET A 195 -1.73 -12.54 2.69
C MET A 195 -0.71 -12.97 1.63
N GLU A 196 0.11 -13.97 1.93
CA GLU A 196 1.05 -14.58 0.98
C GLU A 196 0.32 -15.22 -0.20
N PHE A 197 -0.83 -15.89 0.06
CA PHE A 197 -1.65 -16.44 -1.01
C PHE A 197 -2.11 -15.34 -1.98
N VAL A 198 -2.61 -14.21 -1.48
CA VAL A 198 -3.04 -13.08 -2.32
C VAL A 198 -1.88 -12.50 -3.13
N ILE A 199 -0.68 -12.39 -2.57
CA ILE A 199 0.51 -11.97 -3.33
C ILE A 199 0.81 -12.94 -4.47
N ARG A 200 0.77 -14.25 -4.23
CA ARG A 200 0.98 -15.25 -5.30
C ARG A 200 -0.09 -15.16 -6.40
N GLU A 201 -1.34 -14.92 -6.01
CA GLU A 201 -2.46 -14.73 -6.93
C GLU A 201 -2.28 -13.46 -7.78
N ILE A 202 -1.91 -12.34 -7.16
CA ILE A 202 -1.58 -11.09 -7.86
C ILE A 202 -0.45 -11.34 -8.88
N HIS A 203 0.64 -12.00 -8.49
CA HIS A 203 1.74 -12.33 -9.40
C HIS A 203 1.28 -13.19 -10.59
N ALA A 204 0.44 -14.20 -10.35
CA ALA A 204 -0.10 -15.05 -11.40
C ALA A 204 -0.93 -14.24 -12.40
N HIS A 205 -1.82 -13.38 -11.91
CA HIS A 205 -2.64 -12.52 -12.75
C HIS A 205 -1.80 -11.51 -13.53
N MET A 206 -0.85 -10.84 -12.90
CA MET A 206 0.04 -9.89 -13.57
C MET A 206 0.90 -10.55 -14.65
N LYS A 207 1.39 -11.78 -14.39
CA LYS A 207 2.12 -12.55 -15.41
C LYS A 207 1.27 -12.85 -16.65
N ASN A 208 -0.02 -13.08 -16.44
CA ASN A 208 -1.00 -13.37 -17.50
C ASN A 208 -1.68 -12.11 -18.06
N ARG A 209 -1.29 -10.90 -17.60
CA ARG A 209 -1.92 -9.61 -17.96
C ARG A 209 -3.43 -9.58 -17.70
N SER A 210 -3.83 -10.12 -16.55
CA SER A 210 -5.23 -10.24 -16.14
C SER A 210 -5.48 -9.69 -14.72
N LEU A 211 -4.61 -8.79 -14.24
CA LEU A 211 -4.76 -8.18 -12.91
C LEU A 211 -6.11 -7.47 -12.79
N ARG A 212 -6.57 -6.82 -13.85
CA ARG A 212 -7.89 -6.17 -13.88
C ARG A 212 -9.03 -7.15 -13.58
N ASN A 213 -8.97 -8.38 -14.08
CA ASN A 213 -10.00 -9.40 -13.81
C ASN A 213 -10.03 -9.75 -12.31
N LEU A 214 -8.85 -9.92 -11.69
CA LEU A 214 -8.76 -10.15 -10.24
C LEU A 214 -9.33 -8.97 -9.45
N VAL A 215 -9.04 -7.72 -9.87
CA VAL A 215 -9.59 -6.51 -9.24
C VAL A 215 -11.11 -6.50 -9.31
N GLU A 216 -11.71 -6.81 -10.46
CA GLU A 216 -13.17 -6.85 -10.63
C GLU A 216 -13.80 -7.94 -9.77
N GLU A 217 -13.20 -9.13 -9.71
CA GLU A 217 -13.63 -10.23 -8.86
C GLU A 217 -13.63 -9.81 -7.38
N ARG A 218 -12.53 -9.22 -6.90
CA ARG A 218 -12.40 -8.80 -5.50
C ARG A 218 -13.21 -7.55 -5.17
N SER A 219 -13.47 -6.69 -6.14
CA SER A 219 -14.26 -5.48 -5.92
C SER A 219 -15.69 -5.76 -5.47
N GLY A 220 -16.28 -6.88 -5.86
CA GLY A 220 -17.62 -7.28 -5.44
C GLY A 220 -17.73 -7.69 -3.97
N THR A 221 -16.63 -7.80 -3.23
CA THR A 221 -16.63 -8.38 -1.87
C THR A 221 -17.04 -7.41 -0.78
N THR A 222 -16.75 -6.11 -0.94
CA THR A 222 -17.11 -5.05 0.04
C THR A 222 -17.60 -3.78 -0.66
N PRO A 223 -18.49 -3.00 -0.01
CA PRO A 223 -18.95 -1.71 -0.55
C PRO A 223 -17.80 -0.74 -0.83
N GLN A 224 -16.76 -0.73 0.01
CA GLN A 224 -15.58 0.11 -0.13
C GLN A 224 -14.79 -0.26 -1.37
N ASN A 225 -14.56 -1.55 -1.63
CA ASN A 225 -13.87 -2.03 -2.83
C ASN A 225 -14.64 -1.66 -4.11
N VAL A 226 -15.96 -1.88 -4.13
CA VAL A 226 -16.83 -1.46 -5.27
C VAL A 226 -16.70 0.03 -5.52
N SER A 227 -16.77 0.83 -4.44
CA SER A 227 -16.67 2.30 -4.54
C SER A 227 -15.30 2.72 -5.05
N THR A 228 -14.22 2.13 -4.53
CA THR A 228 -12.85 2.40 -4.96
C THR A 228 -12.67 2.15 -6.46
N LEU A 229 -13.11 0.98 -6.94
CA LEU A 229 -13.00 0.66 -8.38
C LEU A 229 -13.80 1.63 -9.25
N LYS A 230 -15.06 1.92 -8.89
CA LYS A 230 -15.91 2.86 -9.64
C LYS A 230 -15.33 4.28 -9.68
N ILE A 231 -14.74 4.74 -8.57
CA ILE A 231 -14.11 6.06 -8.51
C ILE A 231 -12.85 6.06 -9.36
N LEU A 232 -12.00 5.05 -9.23
CA LEU A 232 -10.77 4.90 -10.00
C LEU A 232 -11.06 4.93 -11.51
N ASP A 233 -12.02 4.16 -11.97
CA ASP A 233 -12.43 4.14 -13.39
C ASP A 233 -12.98 5.48 -13.87
N ARG A 234 -13.72 6.19 -13.03
CA ARG A 234 -14.33 7.48 -13.39
C ARG A 234 -13.34 8.64 -13.40
N THR A 235 -12.44 8.68 -12.41
CA THR A 235 -11.62 9.88 -12.14
C THR A 235 -10.18 9.75 -12.63
N SER A 236 -9.73 8.54 -12.94
CA SER A 236 -8.32 8.28 -13.22
C SER A 236 -8.09 7.48 -14.51
N MET A 237 -9.01 7.57 -15.45
CA MET A 237 -8.93 6.82 -16.71
C MET A 237 -7.63 7.09 -17.47
N ASP A 238 -7.19 8.36 -17.57
CA ASP A 238 -5.95 8.72 -18.24
C ASP A 238 -4.72 8.04 -17.60
N TYR A 239 -4.71 7.96 -16.27
CA TYR A 239 -3.66 7.27 -15.52
C TYR A 239 -3.69 5.76 -15.79
N LEU A 240 -4.88 5.16 -15.83
CA LEU A 240 -5.02 3.73 -16.12
C LEU A 240 -4.58 3.39 -17.55
N LEU A 241 -4.89 4.24 -18.52
CA LEU A 241 -4.56 4.04 -19.93
C LEU A 241 -3.08 4.26 -20.25
N GLU A 242 -2.36 5.08 -19.48
CA GLU A 242 -0.95 5.37 -19.71
C GLU A 242 -0.08 4.09 -19.77
N TYR A 243 -0.45 3.07 -19.01
CA TYR A 243 0.30 1.81 -18.89
C TYR A 243 -0.45 0.61 -19.50
N THR A 244 -1.65 0.83 -20.06
CA THR A 244 -2.41 -0.23 -20.70
C THR A 244 -2.02 -0.30 -22.16
N GLN A 245 -1.53 -1.47 -22.59
CA GLN A 245 -1.29 -1.69 -24.02
C GLN A 245 -2.64 -1.74 -24.74
N LEU A 246 -2.88 -0.75 -25.59
CA LEU A 246 -4.00 -0.79 -26.52
C LEU A 246 -3.63 -1.78 -27.63
N PHE A 247 -4.46 -2.79 -27.84
CA PHE A 247 -4.33 -3.75 -28.94
C PHE A 247 -4.80 -3.14 -30.25
#